data_810fa225b960c778bea99ecc261b0822
#
_entry.id   810fa225b960c778bea99ecc261b0822
#
_cell.length_a   1.000
_cell.length_b   1.000
_cell.length_c   1.000
_cell.angle_alpha   90.00
_cell.angle_beta   90.00
_cell.angle_gamma   90.00
#
_symmetry.space_group_name_H-M   'P 1'
#
loop_
_entity.id
_entity.type
_entity.pdbx_description
1 polymer ?
#
loop_
_entity_poly.entity_id
_entity_poly.type
_entity_poly.pdbx_seq_one_letter_code
_entity_poly.pdbx_strand_id
1 'polypeptide(L)'
;MEFKVVKVDRDNKHFFEVINPGGGVDKSVGQFLETLLSRGYSIQTIRAYAFDLADFYNWVISENLSLKELDKLKLHRYIDFQSEKELSPRTINRRLITAGAFYRFHFHRDLPAGDKYTASNPYYKGQVNPWAMGMIPRRKGYSKNLHVKTPKKLIDPLTQDEVTVFIRGIKRYRDLAIINLMWHCGLRSLEVLLLKTKDIDLLENQICVWGKGDKERKLPLSPNVSSLIQKYVYYERPKLCKSEELFVILKGKRSGKPMTREGLRRLFRYRRKTSGVNRANPHRFRHGFGSEMIRGGISVEALKRLMGHTDIRQTMGYVNLDMSYVRDEFEKATQRLKEIHEKKENKKN
;
A
#
# COMPACT_ATOMS: atom_id res chain seq x y z
N MET A 1 26.89 -22.02 -4.84
CA MET A 1 26.81 -20.57 -5.21
C MET A 1 25.35 -20.19 -5.41
N GLU A 2 24.95 -18.95 -5.07
CA GLU A 2 23.55 -18.53 -5.05
C GLU A 2 23.30 -17.33 -5.95
N PHE A 3 22.08 -17.17 -6.44
CA PHE A 3 21.62 -15.94 -7.06
C PHE A 3 21.58 -14.83 -6.03
N LYS A 4 22.07 -13.64 -6.39
CA LYS A 4 22.11 -12.46 -5.51
C LYS A 4 21.55 -11.25 -6.22
N VAL A 5 20.97 -10.33 -5.43
CA VAL A 5 20.45 -9.07 -5.95
C VAL A 5 21.47 -7.97 -5.66
N VAL A 6 21.90 -7.28 -6.69
CA VAL A 6 22.81 -6.13 -6.60
C VAL A 6 22.07 -4.86 -7.00
N LYS A 7 22.32 -3.81 -6.25
CA LYS A 7 21.88 -2.46 -6.61
C LYS A 7 22.89 -1.82 -7.54
N VAL A 8 22.42 -1.40 -8.71
CA VAL A 8 23.26 -0.75 -9.73
C VAL A 8 22.72 0.65 -9.99
N ASP A 9 23.62 1.61 -10.17
CA ASP A 9 23.26 2.97 -10.53
C ASP A 9 23.50 3.17 -12.02
N ARG A 10 22.42 3.42 -12.79
CA ARG A 10 22.46 3.76 -14.23
C ARG A 10 21.76 5.09 -14.42
N ASP A 11 22.37 6.04 -15.10
CA ASP A 11 21.81 7.36 -15.44
C ASP A 11 21.15 8.08 -14.24
N ASN A 12 21.85 8.14 -13.12
CA ASN A 12 21.35 8.70 -11.85
C ASN A 12 20.10 8.03 -11.27
N LYS A 13 19.72 6.85 -11.77
CA LYS A 13 18.62 6.05 -11.24
C LYS A 13 19.15 4.74 -10.66
N HIS A 14 18.54 4.31 -9.56
CA HIS A 14 18.87 3.05 -8.93
C HIS A 14 18.10 1.92 -9.61
N PHE A 15 18.81 0.89 -10.07
CA PHE A 15 18.25 -0.35 -10.59
C PHE A 15 18.61 -1.54 -9.69
N PHE A 16 18.00 -2.68 -9.97
CA PHE A 16 18.30 -3.92 -9.28
C PHE A 16 18.52 -5.02 -10.33
N GLU A 17 19.67 -5.65 -10.26
CA GLU A 17 20.07 -6.77 -11.12
C GLU A 17 20.14 -8.04 -10.30
N VAL A 18 19.82 -9.15 -10.92
CA VAL A 18 19.98 -10.49 -10.34
C VAL A 18 21.24 -11.12 -10.94
N ILE A 19 22.19 -11.41 -10.08
CA ILE A 19 23.46 -12.02 -10.46
C ILE A 19 23.33 -13.54 -10.29
N ASN A 20 23.68 -14.29 -11.33
CA ASN A 20 23.68 -15.75 -11.32
C ASN A 20 24.89 -16.31 -10.53
N PRO A 21 24.89 -17.61 -10.21
CA PRO A 21 26.00 -18.25 -9.51
C PRO A 21 27.38 -18.12 -10.18
N GLY A 22 27.42 -17.92 -11.49
CA GLY A 22 28.65 -17.70 -12.26
C GLY A 22 29.17 -16.26 -12.23
N GLY A 23 28.50 -15.35 -11.48
CA GLY A 23 28.90 -13.95 -11.34
C GLY A 23 28.40 -13.01 -12.45
N GLY A 24 27.70 -13.52 -13.45
CA GLY A 24 27.09 -12.72 -14.51
C GLY A 24 25.66 -12.28 -14.19
N VAL A 25 25.19 -11.21 -14.85
CA VAL A 25 23.79 -10.79 -14.78
C VAL A 25 22.90 -11.82 -15.47
N ASP A 26 21.82 -12.24 -14.81
CA ASP A 26 20.81 -13.08 -15.45
C ASP A 26 20.00 -12.25 -16.46
N LYS A 27 20.25 -12.53 -17.77
CA LYS A 27 19.64 -11.78 -18.85
C LYS A 27 18.11 -11.88 -18.89
N SER A 28 17.56 -13.05 -18.59
CA SER A 28 16.10 -13.28 -18.62
C SER A 28 15.39 -12.49 -17.54
N VAL A 29 15.93 -12.51 -16.31
CA VAL A 29 15.40 -11.71 -15.20
C VAL A 29 15.60 -10.22 -15.47
N GLY A 30 16.77 -9.82 -16.01
CA GLY A 30 17.05 -8.44 -16.38
C GLY A 30 16.00 -7.88 -17.34
N GLN A 31 15.74 -8.57 -18.47
CA GLN A 31 14.72 -8.18 -19.45
C GLN A 31 13.32 -8.08 -18.86
N PHE A 32 12.96 -9.01 -17.98
CA PHE A 32 11.67 -8.97 -17.28
C PHE A 32 11.55 -7.73 -16.39
N LEU A 33 12.56 -7.44 -15.58
CA LEU A 33 12.56 -6.28 -14.69
C LEU A 33 12.55 -4.95 -15.46
N GLU A 34 13.27 -4.86 -16.57
CA GLU A 34 13.27 -3.71 -17.48
C GLU A 34 11.89 -3.51 -18.13
N THR A 35 11.25 -4.60 -18.57
CA THR A 35 9.87 -4.56 -19.11
C THR A 35 8.88 -4.04 -18.08
N LEU A 36 9.02 -4.44 -16.81
CA LEU A 36 8.15 -3.91 -15.75
C LEU A 36 8.40 -2.42 -15.51
N LEU A 37 9.65 -1.98 -15.58
CA LEU A 37 10.01 -0.57 -15.45
C LEU A 37 9.40 0.27 -16.59
N SER A 38 9.52 -0.18 -17.84
CA SER A 38 8.91 0.47 -19.01
C SER A 38 7.38 0.55 -18.90
N ARG A 39 6.75 -0.39 -18.19
CA ARG A 39 5.31 -0.38 -17.86
C ARG A 39 4.94 0.51 -16.67
N GLY A 40 5.87 1.31 -16.16
CA GLY A 40 5.63 2.26 -15.07
C GLY A 40 5.58 1.64 -13.66
N TYR A 41 6.12 0.44 -13.46
CA TYR A 41 6.23 -0.13 -12.12
C TYR A 41 7.26 0.65 -11.29
N SER A 42 6.96 0.83 -10.00
CA SER A 42 7.86 1.55 -9.11
C SER A 42 9.17 0.79 -8.87
N ILE A 43 10.27 1.51 -8.68
CA ILE A 43 11.58 0.92 -8.35
C ILE A 43 11.50 0.00 -7.11
N GLN A 44 10.62 0.31 -6.15
CA GLN A 44 10.42 -0.56 -4.98
C GLN A 44 9.74 -1.88 -5.35
N THR A 45 8.84 -1.87 -6.34
CA THR A 45 8.23 -3.09 -6.88
C THR A 45 9.29 -3.91 -7.62
N ILE A 46 10.11 -3.26 -8.47
CA ILE A 46 11.21 -3.92 -9.18
C ILE A 46 12.18 -4.57 -8.18
N ARG A 47 12.58 -3.83 -7.15
CA ARG A 47 13.40 -4.37 -6.06
C ARG A 47 12.78 -5.62 -5.43
N ALA A 48 11.50 -5.56 -5.07
CA ALA A 48 10.82 -6.69 -4.44
C ALA A 48 10.80 -7.91 -5.38
N TYR A 49 10.54 -7.70 -6.66
CA TYR A 49 10.52 -8.76 -7.67
C TYR A 49 11.91 -9.38 -7.90
N ALA A 50 12.96 -8.55 -7.92
CA ALA A 50 14.35 -9.05 -8.03
C ALA A 50 14.69 -10.00 -6.88
N PHE A 51 14.38 -9.62 -5.64
CA PHE A 51 14.62 -10.48 -4.48
C PHE A 51 13.76 -11.73 -4.48
N ASP A 52 12.50 -11.63 -4.91
CA ASP A 52 11.60 -12.80 -5.01
C ASP A 52 12.10 -13.80 -6.05
N LEU A 53 12.59 -13.32 -7.20
CA LEU A 53 13.13 -14.16 -8.27
C LEU A 53 14.46 -14.79 -7.87
N ALA A 54 15.35 -14.04 -7.21
CA ALA A 54 16.60 -14.61 -6.69
C ALA A 54 16.34 -15.77 -5.71
N ASP A 55 15.38 -15.59 -4.76
CA ASP A 55 14.98 -16.67 -3.84
C ASP A 55 14.36 -17.87 -4.58
N PHE A 56 13.52 -17.61 -5.58
CA PHE A 56 12.90 -18.66 -6.38
C PHE A 56 13.92 -19.47 -7.18
N TYR A 57 14.87 -18.81 -7.83
CA TYR A 57 15.95 -19.48 -8.54
C TYR A 57 16.86 -20.29 -7.61
N ASN A 58 17.18 -19.76 -6.43
CA ASN A 58 17.98 -20.47 -5.44
C ASN A 58 17.29 -21.75 -5.01
N TRP A 59 15.98 -21.73 -4.81
CA TRP A 59 15.21 -22.95 -4.53
C TRP A 59 15.22 -23.92 -5.73
N VAL A 60 15.01 -23.44 -6.96
CA VAL A 60 15.05 -24.29 -8.16
C VAL A 60 16.38 -25.02 -8.28
N ILE A 61 17.49 -24.34 -7.98
CA ILE A 61 18.83 -24.96 -7.99
C ILE A 61 19.01 -25.94 -6.84
N SER A 62 18.57 -25.59 -5.62
CA SER A 62 18.71 -26.49 -4.45
C SER A 62 17.96 -27.81 -4.62
N GLU A 63 16.89 -27.79 -5.41
CA GLU A 63 16.11 -28.99 -5.75
C GLU A 63 16.60 -29.69 -7.04
N ASN A 64 17.71 -29.21 -7.65
CA ASN A 64 18.21 -29.68 -8.95
C ASN A 64 17.15 -29.69 -10.05
N LEU A 65 16.28 -28.68 -10.07
CA LEU A 65 15.20 -28.53 -11.03
C LEU A 65 15.56 -27.59 -12.17
N SER A 66 14.93 -27.83 -13.33
CA SER A 66 14.84 -26.85 -14.41
C SER A 66 13.52 -26.10 -14.33
N LEU A 67 13.51 -24.80 -14.71
CA LEU A 67 12.27 -24.03 -14.80
C LEU A 67 11.23 -24.67 -15.74
N LYS A 68 11.67 -25.42 -16.76
CA LYS A 68 10.79 -26.12 -17.71
C LYS A 68 10.05 -27.30 -17.07
N GLU A 69 10.64 -27.89 -16.03
CA GLU A 69 10.18 -29.09 -15.36
C GLU A 69 9.26 -28.81 -14.17
N LEU A 70 8.96 -27.55 -13.93
CA LEU A 70 8.07 -27.17 -12.84
C LEU A 70 6.65 -27.67 -13.10
N ASP A 71 6.12 -28.39 -12.14
CA ASP A 71 4.75 -28.86 -12.06
C ASP A 71 4.09 -28.42 -10.74
N LYS A 72 2.84 -28.78 -10.55
CA LYS A 72 2.07 -28.43 -9.35
C LYS A 72 2.72 -28.99 -8.09
N LEU A 73 3.19 -30.23 -8.11
CA LEU A 73 3.76 -30.90 -6.94
C LEU A 73 5.05 -30.20 -6.51
N LYS A 74 5.92 -29.86 -7.48
CA LYS A 74 7.15 -29.12 -7.22
C LYS A 74 6.85 -27.72 -6.64
N LEU A 75 5.81 -27.05 -7.14
CA LEU A 75 5.40 -25.75 -6.59
C LEU A 75 4.81 -25.86 -5.18
N HIS A 76 4.16 -26.98 -4.81
CA HIS A 76 3.80 -27.23 -3.41
C HIS A 76 5.05 -27.38 -2.54
N ARG A 77 6.08 -28.11 -2.98
CA ARG A 77 7.36 -28.15 -2.25
C ARG A 77 8.00 -26.76 -2.07
N TYR A 78 7.86 -25.88 -3.07
CA TYR A 78 8.31 -24.49 -2.90
C TYR A 78 7.52 -23.76 -1.80
N ILE A 79 6.22 -23.98 -1.70
CA ILE A 79 5.39 -23.41 -0.63
C ILE A 79 5.84 -23.96 0.74
N ASP A 80 6.08 -25.27 0.84
CA ASP A 80 6.55 -25.90 2.07
C ASP A 80 7.91 -25.36 2.50
N PHE A 81 8.87 -25.27 1.57
CA PHE A 81 10.17 -24.65 1.80
C PHE A 81 10.09 -23.20 2.28
N GLN A 82 9.15 -22.42 1.74
CA GLN A 82 8.93 -21.05 2.22
C GLN A 82 8.28 -21.01 3.61
N SER A 83 7.44 -21.99 3.90
CA SER A 83 6.76 -22.13 5.20
C SER A 83 7.73 -22.57 6.29
N GLU A 84 8.67 -23.45 6.01
CA GLU A 84 9.77 -23.85 6.90
C GLU A 84 10.67 -22.67 7.28
N LYS A 85 10.80 -21.68 6.38
CA LYS A 85 11.46 -20.41 6.69
C LYS A 85 10.60 -19.43 7.51
N GLU A 86 9.48 -19.91 8.06
CA GLU A 86 8.52 -19.12 8.86
C GLU A 86 8.01 -17.84 8.16
N LEU A 87 7.97 -17.85 6.83
CA LEU A 87 7.48 -16.69 6.07
C LEU A 87 5.96 -16.57 6.16
N SER A 88 5.49 -15.32 6.24
CA SER A 88 4.05 -15.10 6.27
C SER A 88 3.37 -15.56 4.97
N PRO A 89 2.13 -16.10 5.05
CA PRO A 89 1.36 -16.49 3.86
C PRO A 89 1.25 -15.39 2.79
N ARG A 90 1.22 -14.14 3.22
CA ARG A 90 1.22 -12.99 2.31
C ARG A 90 2.53 -12.86 1.53
N THR A 91 3.66 -13.14 2.17
CA THR A 91 4.98 -13.12 1.53
C THR A 91 5.09 -14.27 0.53
N ILE A 92 4.69 -15.47 0.92
CA ILE A 92 4.66 -16.66 0.06
C ILE A 92 3.81 -16.40 -1.19
N ASN A 93 2.59 -15.91 -1.00
CA ASN A 93 1.68 -15.58 -2.11
C ASN A 93 2.27 -14.51 -3.04
N ARG A 94 2.97 -13.50 -2.50
CA ARG A 94 3.63 -12.48 -3.33
C ARG A 94 4.74 -13.10 -4.17
N ARG A 95 5.56 -13.97 -3.59
CA ARG A 95 6.64 -14.68 -4.31
C ARG A 95 6.08 -15.57 -5.42
N LEU A 96 5.01 -16.31 -5.16
CA LEU A 96 4.31 -17.10 -6.19
C LEU A 96 3.76 -16.22 -7.33
N ILE A 97 3.20 -15.06 -7.02
CA ILE A 97 2.73 -14.11 -8.04
C ILE A 97 3.91 -13.61 -8.88
N THR A 98 5.04 -13.28 -8.27
CA THR A 98 6.24 -12.82 -8.97
C THR A 98 6.81 -13.92 -9.86
N ALA A 99 6.96 -15.14 -9.33
CA ALA A 99 7.41 -16.31 -10.10
C ALA A 99 6.47 -16.60 -11.28
N GLY A 100 5.15 -16.57 -11.07
CA GLY A 100 4.17 -16.76 -12.12
C GLY A 100 4.19 -15.67 -13.20
N ALA A 101 4.41 -14.41 -12.82
CA ALA A 101 4.53 -13.31 -13.78
C ALA A 101 5.80 -13.45 -14.63
N PHE A 102 6.92 -13.80 -14.00
CA PHE A 102 8.18 -14.07 -14.71
C PHE A 102 8.07 -15.29 -15.62
N TYR A 103 7.50 -16.40 -15.15
CA TYR A 103 7.34 -17.63 -15.93
C TYR A 103 6.49 -17.37 -17.19
N ARG A 104 5.40 -16.59 -17.07
CA ARG A 104 4.59 -16.17 -18.21
C ARG A 104 5.36 -15.30 -19.19
N PHE A 105 6.19 -14.40 -18.69
CA PHE A 105 7.05 -13.55 -19.53
C PHE A 105 8.05 -14.38 -20.32
N HIS A 106 8.71 -15.34 -19.66
CA HIS A 106 9.83 -16.10 -20.24
C HIS A 106 9.38 -17.27 -21.14
N PHE A 107 8.30 -17.97 -20.74
CA PHE A 107 7.82 -19.16 -21.44
C PHE A 107 6.53 -18.93 -22.23
N HIS A 108 5.96 -17.74 -22.21
CA HIS A 108 4.67 -17.40 -22.83
C HIS A 108 3.50 -18.29 -22.43
N ARG A 109 3.61 -18.95 -21.28
CA ARG A 109 2.59 -19.82 -20.68
C ARG A 109 2.49 -19.58 -19.17
N ASP A 110 1.36 -19.93 -18.57
CA ASP A 110 1.20 -19.82 -17.11
C ASP A 110 2.07 -20.84 -16.37
N LEU A 111 2.48 -20.47 -15.14
CA LEU A 111 3.17 -21.35 -14.24
C LEU A 111 2.27 -22.57 -13.96
N PRO A 112 2.75 -23.81 -14.08
CA PRO A 112 1.95 -25.00 -13.88
C PRO A 112 1.38 -25.08 -12.45
N ALA A 113 0.10 -24.89 -12.29
CA ALA A 113 -0.55 -24.83 -10.98
C ALA A 113 -1.63 -25.92 -10.78
N GLY A 114 -1.68 -26.92 -11.61
CA GLY A 114 -2.64 -28.00 -11.54
C GLY A 114 -3.01 -28.56 -12.90
N ASP A 115 -3.59 -29.76 -12.85
CA ASP A 115 -4.05 -30.46 -14.02
C ASP A 115 -4.88 -29.57 -14.94
N LYS A 116 -4.83 -29.87 -16.20
CA LYS A 116 -5.67 -29.34 -17.25
C LYS A 116 -7.18 -29.44 -16.89
N TYR A 117 -7.61 -28.69 -15.89
CA TYR A 117 -8.90 -28.09 -16.01
C TYR A 117 -8.73 -26.96 -17.05
N THR A 118 -8.41 -27.32 -18.28
CA THR A 118 -9.18 -26.82 -19.37
C THR A 118 -10.61 -27.13 -18.92
N ALA A 119 -11.19 -26.20 -18.19
CA ALA A 119 -12.63 -26.12 -18.15
C ALA A 119 -13.01 -25.99 -19.61
N SER A 120 -13.22 -27.09 -20.25
CA SER A 120 -14.20 -27.24 -21.30
C SER A 120 -15.53 -26.91 -20.62
N ASN A 121 -15.69 -25.63 -20.28
CA ASN A 121 -17.01 -25.11 -20.00
C ASN A 121 -17.73 -25.27 -21.34
N PRO A 122 -18.65 -26.22 -21.48
CA PRO A 122 -19.32 -26.50 -22.73
C PRO A 122 -20.08 -25.27 -23.25
N TYR A 123 -20.32 -24.25 -22.42
CA TYR A 123 -20.93 -22.97 -22.78
C TYR A 123 -19.97 -21.97 -23.43
N TYR A 124 -18.65 -22.24 -23.54
CA TYR A 124 -17.70 -21.37 -24.21
C TYR A 124 -17.04 -21.99 -25.46
N LYS A 125 -17.66 -23.04 -26.04
CA LYS A 125 -17.27 -23.48 -27.37
C LYS A 125 -17.88 -22.49 -28.42
N GLY A 126 -17.03 -21.58 -28.85
CA GLY A 126 -17.09 -21.13 -30.24
C GLY A 126 -17.97 -19.92 -30.57
N GLN A 127 -18.16 -18.93 -29.69
CA GLN A 127 -18.61 -17.60 -30.15
C GLN A 127 -17.69 -16.53 -29.61
N VAL A 128 -16.69 -16.18 -30.39
CA VAL A 128 -15.97 -14.90 -30.23
C VAL A 128 -17.00 -13.84 -30.63
N ASN A 129 -17.53 -13.13 -29.65
CA ASN A 129 -18.35 -11.95 -29.92
C ASN A 129 -17.45 -10.88 -30.56
N PRO A 130 -17.65 -10.55 -31.86
CA PRO A 130 -16.79 -9.59 -32.58
C PRO A 130 -16.84 -8.18 -31.98
N TRP A 131 -17.82 -7.88 -31.12
CA TRP A 131 -18.03 -6.57 -30.48
C TRP A 131 -17.39 -6.44 -29.10
N ALA A 132 -16.75 -7.49 -28.58
CA ALA A 132 -16.00 -7.44 -27.32
C ALA A 132 -14.54 -6.97 -27.54
N MET A 133 -14.32 -6.03 -28.45
CA MET A 133 -13.04 -5.33 -28.57
C MET A 133 -12.81 -4.52 -27.28
N GLY A 134 -11.99 -5.08 -26.36
CA GLY A 134 -11.53 -4.39 -25.16
C GLY A 134 -11.71 -5.11 -23.83
N MET A 135 -12.56 -6.11 -23.73
CA MET A 135 -12.67 -6.94 -22.54
C MET A 135 -12.09 -8.33 -22.79
N ILE A 136 -10.76 -8.44 -22.81
CA ILE A 136 -10.13 -9.72 -22.51
C ILE A 136 -10.61 -10.07 -21.10
N PRO A 137 -11.41 -11.15 -20.90
CA PRO A 137 -11.76 -11.59 -19.56
C PRO A 137 -10.44 -11.73 -18.84
N ARG A 138 -10.25 -11.03 -17.72
CA ARG A 138 -9.09 -11.27 -16.85
C ARG A 138 -9.19 -12.74 -16.48
N ARG A 139 -8.50 -13.60 -17.26
CA ARG A 139 -8.34 -15.00 -16.90
C ARG A 139 -7.86 -15.00 -15.47
N LYS A 140 -8.69 -15.52 -14.56
CA LYS A 140 -8.31 -15.69 -13.16
C LYS A 140 -7.08 -16.59 -13.21
N GLY A 141 -5.88 -15.99 -13.10
CA GLY A 141 -4.64 -16.67 -13.35
C GLY A 141 -4.54 -17.92 -12.48
N TYR A 142 -3.98 -18.97 -13.03
CA TYR A 142 -3.76 -20.29 -12.41
C TYR A 142 -3.05 -20.24 -11.05
N SER A 143 -2.33 -19.15 -10.75
CA SER A 143 -1.70 -18.91 -9.44
C SER A 143 -2.68 -18.91 -8.25
N LYS A 144 -3.99 -18.75 -8.46
CA LYS A 144 -4.95 -18.77 -7.34
C LYS A 144 -5.06 -20.14 -6.65
N ASN A 145 -4.81 -21.23 -7.36
CA ASN A 145 -4.90 -22.58 -6.79
C ASN A 145 -3.71 -22.92 -5.89
N LEU A 146 -2.61 -22.18 -6.01
CA LEU A 146 -1.42 -22.33 -5.17
C LEU A 146 -1.37 -21.33 -4.01
N HIS A 147 -2.34 -20.41 -3.91
CA HIS A 147 -2.34 -19.41 -2.85
C HIS A 147 -2.54 -20.06 -1.48
N VAL A 148 -1.59 -19.81 -0.59
CA VAL A 148 -1.70 -20.14 0.82
C VAL A 148 -2.79 -19.31 1.46
N LYS A 149 -3.69 -19.92 2.22
CA LYS A 149 -4.77 -19.23 2.91
C LYS A 149 -4.20 -18.17 3.85
N THR A 150 -4.55 -16.93 3.60
CA THR A 150 -4.09 -15.81 4.44
C THR A 150 -5.20 -15.46 5.43
N PRO A 151 -4.93 -15.54 6.75
CA PRO A 151 -5.92 -15.12 7.73
C PRO A 151 -6.27 -13.64 7.52
N LYS A 152 -7.55 -13.31 7.63
CA LYS A 152 -8.00 -11.91 7.61
C LYS A 152 -7.48 -11.25 8.88
N LYS A 153 -6.45 -10.43 8.75
CA LYS A 153 -5.97 -9.61 9.86
C LYS A 153 -6.92 -8.43 10.00
N LEU A 154 -7.60 -8.34 11.12
CA LEU A 154 -8.38 -7.16 11.46
C LEU A 154 -7.44 -5.95 11.54
N ILE A 155 -7.96 -4.80 11.12
CA ILE A 155 -7.28 -3.54 11.34
C ILE A 155 -7.28 -3.33 12.87
N ASP A 156 -6.12 -3.00 13.41
CA ASP A 156 -5.95 -2.68 14.83
C ASP A 156 -5.43 -1.24 14.90
N PRO A 157 -6.34 -0.24 14.93
CA PRO A 157 -5.98 1.17 14.95
C PRO A 157 -5.39 1.56 16.30
N LEU A 158 -4.68 2.71 16.33
CA LEU A 158 -4.33 3.35 17.59
C LEU A 158 -5.56 4.00 18.19
N THR A 159 -5.63 3.99 19.51
CA THR A 159 -6.63 4.79 20.25
C THR A 159 -6.19 6.24 20.37
N GLN A 160 -7.14 7.15 20.69
CA GLN A 160 -6.84 8.56 20.94
C GLN A 160 -5.83 8.73 22.09
N ASP A 161 -5.94 7.92 23.15
CA ASP A 161 -5.03 7.96 24.30
C ASP A 161 -3.61 7.56 23.91
N GLU A 162 -3.45 6.50 23.11
CA GLU A 162 -2.16 6.08 22.61
C GLU A 162 -1.50 7.14 21.73
N VAL A 163 -2.29 7.82 20.90
CA VAL A 163 -1.81 8.94 20.08
C VAL A 163 -1.38 10.10 20.98
N THR A 164 -2.17 10.45 22.00
CA THR A 164 -1.84 11.49 22.96
C THR A 164 -0.54 11.19 23.69
N VAL A 165 -0.37 9.96 24.17
CA VAL A 165 0.89 9.51 24.80
C VAL A 165 2.05 9.54 23.80
N PHE A 166 1.81 9.10 22.56
CA PHE A 166 2.85 9.08 21.52
C PHE A 166 3.35 10.47 21.17
N ILE A 167 2.49 11.48 21.06
CA ILE A 167 2.88 12.86 20.71
C ILE A 167 3.40 13.67 21.91
N ARG A 168 3.08 13.27 23.15
CA ARG A 168 3.52 13.95 24.36
C ARG A 168 5.04 14.05 24.39
N GLY A 169 5.58 15.26 24.59
CA GLY A 169 7.01 15.52 24.64
C GLY A 169 7.71 15.62 23.27
N ILE A 170 6.98 15.62 22.15
CA ILE A 170 7.55 16.04 20.87
C ILE A 170 7.67 17.57 20.87
N LYS A 171 8.92 18.05 20.81
CA LYS A 171 9.21 19.49 20.87
C LYS A 171 9.22 20.17 19.49
N ARG A 172 9.38 19.39 18.41
CA ARG A 172 9.51 19.92 17.04
C ARG A 172 8.17 20.05 16.37
N TYR A 173 7.84 21.22 15.90
CA TYR A 173 6.62 21.47 15.11
C TYR A 173 6.59 20.64 13.83
N ARG A 174 7.75 20.43 13.18
CA ARG A 174 7.85 19.54 12.01
C ARG A 174 7.31 18.14 12.33
N ASP A 175 7.78 17.55 13.40
CA ASP A 175 7.46 16.16 13.74
C ASP A 175 5.99 16.05 14.21
N LEU A 176 5.49 17.06 14.93
CA LEU A 176 4.08 17.18 15.28
C LEU A 176 3.19 17.33 14.04
N ALA A 177 3.54 18.21 13.10
CA ALA A 177 2.79 18.41 11.86
C ALA A 177 2.72 17.12 11.04
N ILE A 178 3.83 16.39 10.88
CA ILE A 178 3.89 15.09 10.17
C ILE A 178 2.91 14.08 10.79
N ILE A 179 2.94 13.93 12.11
CA ILE A 179 2.12 12.95 12.82
C ILE A 179 0.64 13.35 12.76
N ASN A 180 0.35 14.64 12.94
CA ASN A 180 -1.02 15.14 12.88
C ASN A 180 -1.63 15.05 11.47
N LEU A 181 -0.85 15.25 10.41
CA LEU A 181 -1.30 15.00 9.03
C LEU A 181 -1.68 13.53 8.80
N MET A 182 -0.96 12.59 9.41
CA MET A 182 -1.32 11.17 9.34
C MET A 182 -2.56 10.83 10.15
N TRP A 183 -2.73 11.47 11.31
CA TRP A 183 -3.82 11.21 12.25
C TRP A 183 -5.12 11.93 11.88
N HIS A 184 -5.07 13.19 11.47
CA HIS A 184 -6.24 14.01 11.18
C HIS A 184 -6.62 14.11 9.70
N CYS A 185 -5.68 13.81 8.79
CA CYS A 185 -5.94 13.84 7.34
C CYS A 185 -5.75 12.46 6.68
N GLY A 186 -5.33 11.46 7.45
CA GLY A 186 -5.15 10.10 6.95
C GLY A 186 -4.08 9.94 5.86
N LEU A 187 -3.07 10.80 5.80
CA LEU A 187 -2.04 10.73 4.77
C LEU A 187 -1.16 9.49 4.92
N ARG A 188 -0.74 8.94 3.77
CA ARG A 188 0.29 7.91 3.74
C ARG A 188 1.67 8.51 4.00
N SER A 189 2.60 7.70 4.53
CA SER A 189 3.99 8.14 4.77
C SER A 189 4.62 8.83 3.57
N LEU A 190 4.37 8.28 2.37
CA LEU A 190 4.95 8.82 1.14
C LEU A 190 4.26 10.13 0.72
N GLU A 191 2.95 10.23 0.88
CA GLU A 191 2.19 11.44 0.59
C GLU A 191 2.67 12.59 1.48
N VAL A 192 2.88 12.35 2.78
CA VAL A 192 3.45 13.35 3.70
C VAL A 192 4.85 13.80 3.28
N LEU A 193 5.72 12.84 2.88
CA LEU A 193 7.10 13.16 2.50
C LEU A 193 7.22 13.89 1.16
N LEU A 194 6.27 13.69 0.25
CA LEU A 194 6.22 14.32 -1.06
C LEU A 194 5.38 15.59 -1.10
N LEU A 195 4.71 15.95 0.02
CA LEU A 195 3.92 17.17 0.11
C LEU A 195 4.81 18.39 -0.10
N LYS A 196 4.43 19.26 -1.03
CA LYS A 196 5.17 20.48 -1.35
C LYS A 196 4.59 21.67 -0.61
N THR A 197 5.37 22.72 -0.47
CA THR A 197 4.92 23.98 0.18
C THR A 197 3.75 24.59 -0.57
N LYS A 198 3.74 24.52 -1.91
CA LYS A 198 2.66 25.03 -2.77
C LYS A 198 1.35 24.23 -2.69
N ASP A 199 1.41 23.00 -2.17
CA ASP A 199 0.22 22.14 -2.06
C ASP A 199 -0.64 22.50 -0.84
N ILE A 200 -0.23 23.48 -0.06
CA ILE A 200 -0.91 23.89 1.17
C ILE A 200 -1.57 25.25 0.95
N ASP A 201 -2.86 25.26 1.11
CA ASP A 201 -3.65 26.49 1.19
C ASP A 201 -4.08 26.70 2.64
N LEU A 202 -3.38 27.63 3.31
CA LEU A 202 -3.65 27.95 4.70
C LEU A 202 -4.84 28.90 4.87
N LEU A 203 -5.22 29.62 3.82
CA LEU A 203 -6.39 30.53 3.84
C LEU A 203 -7.66 29.70 3.81
N GLU A 204 -7.72 28.73 2.91
CA GLU A 204 -8.86 27.82 2.76
C GLU A 204 -8.77 26.62 3.70
N ASN A 205 -7.71 26.50 4.51
CA ASN A 205 -7.45 25.32 5.36
C ASN A 205 -7.54 24.02 4.57
N GLN A 206 -6.83 23.92 3.46
CA GLN A 206 -6.83 22.75 2.58
C GLN A 206 -5.42 22.32 2.22
N ILE A 207 -5.26 21.04 1.91
CA ILE A 207 -4.07 20.50 1.26
C ILE A 207 -4.44 19.74 0.00
N CYS A 208 -3.59 19.87 -1.02
CA CYS A 208 -3.65 19.07 -2.22
C CYS A 208 -2.67 17.89 -2.10
N VAL A 209 -3.16 16.67 -2.28
CA VAL A 209 -2.34 15.45 -2.11
C VAL A 209 -2.37 14.62 -3.37
N TRP A 210 -1.19 14.27 -3.87
CA TRP A 210 -1.02 13.41 -5.04
C TRP A 210 -0.91 11.95 -4.62
N GLY A 211 -1.82 11.14 -5.13
CA GLY A 211 -1.88 9.71 -4.85
C GLY A 211 -1.21 8.85 -5.93
N LYS A 212 -1.36 7.53 -5.81
CA LYS A 212 -0.87 6.59 -6.83
C LYS A 212 -1.60 6.82 -8.16
N GLY A 213 -0.82 6.99 -9.25
CA GLY A 213 -1.34 7.22 -10.61
C GLY A 213 -1.77 8.66 -10.85
N ASP A 214 -1.04 9.61 -10.25
CA ASP A 214 -1.23 11.07 -10.40
C ASP A 214 -2.66 11.57 -10.14
N LYS A 215 -3.36 10.88 -9.24
CA LYS A 215 -4.68 11.31 -8.81
C LYS A 215 -4.55 12.31 -7.68
N GLU A 216 -4.94 13.53 -7.99
CA GLU A 216 -5.05 14.62 -7.04
C GLU A 216 -6.28 14.46 -6.15
N ARG A 217 -6.15 14.82 -4.87
CA ARG A 217 -7.28 15.01 -3.97
C ARG A 217 -7.03 16.17 -3.01
N LYS A 218 -8.04 16.98 -2.80
CA LYS A 218 -8.04 18.02 -1.78
C LYS A 218 -8.56 17.46 -0.47
N LEU A 219 -7.89 17.81 0.62
CA LEU A 219 -8.25 17.41 1.96
C LEU A 219 -8.38 18.65 2.85
N PRO A 220 -9.42 18.73 3.70
CA PRO A 220 -9.52 19.78 4.69
C PRO A 220 -8.44 19.62 5.76
N LEU A 221 -7.93 20.73 6.26
CA LEU A 221 -7.07 20.82 7.42
C LEU A 221 -7.85 21.34 8.61
N SER A 222 -7.68 20.72 9.78
CA SER A 222 -8.16 21.34 11.01
C SER A 222 -7.28 22.55 11.36
N PRO A 223 -7.84 23.57 12.05
CA PRO A 223 -7.07 24.75 12.47
C PRO A 223 -5.80 24.41 13.26
N ASN A 224 -5.85 23.36 14.07
CA ASN A 224 -4.68 22.88 14.81
C ASN A 224 -3.56 22.39 13.88
N VAL A 225 -3.89 21.61 12.85
CA VAL A 225 -2.89 21.11 11.89
C VAL A 225 -2.32 22.25 11.06
N SER A 226 -3.16 23.20 10.60
CA SER A 226 -2.73 24.42 9.92
C SER A 226 -1.75 25.22 10.76
N SER A 227 -2.08 25.45 12.04
CA SER A 227 -1.19 26.15 13.00
C SER A 227 0.15 25.46 13.18
N LEU A 228 0.17 24.11 13.30
CA LEU A 228 1.40 23.35 13.41
C LEU A 228 2.29 23.49 12.17
N ILE A 229 1.68 23.46 10.98
CA ILE A 229 2.41 23.66 9.72
C ILE A 229 2.98 25.08 9.65
N GLN A 230 2.19 26.10 9.99
CA GLN A 230 2.64 27.50 10.03
C GLN A 230 3.83 27.67 11.00
N LYS A 231 3.71 27.16 12.22
CA LYS A 231 4.78 27.20 13.23
C LYS A 231 6.05 26.49 12.74
N TYR A 232 5.90 25.34 12.10
CA TYR A 232 7.03 24.64 11.51
C TYR A 232 7.71 25.46 10.42
N VAL A 233 6.96 26.00 9.48
CA VAL A 233 7.51 26.79 8.36
C VAL A 233 8.17 28.06 8.88
N TYR A 234 7.59 28.73 9.85
CA TYR A 234 8.09 29.99 10.38
C TYR A 234 9.29 29.82 11.30
N TYR A 235 9.24 28.87 12.27
CA TYR A 235 10.23 28.76 13.32
C TYR A 235 11.33 27.72 13.08
N GLU A 236 11.06 26.66 12.32
CA GLU A 236 11.97 25.52 12.23
C GLU A 236 12.51 25.24 10.82
N ARG A 237 11.73 25.55 9.78
CA ARG A 237 12.18 25.31 8.41
C ARG A 237 13.33 26.25 8.05
N PRO A 238 14.49 25.74 7.55
CA PRO A 238 15.62 26.58 7.21
C PRO A 238 15.23 27.65 6.17
N LYS A 239 15.49 28.92 6.45
CA LYS A 239 15.08 30.05 5.61
C LYS A 239 15.66 30.00 4.18
N LEU A 240 16.90 29.49 4.04
CA LEU A 240 17.60 29.34 2.76
C LEU A 240 17.32 27.97 2.08
N CYS A 241 16.28 27.29 2.50
CA CYS A 241 15.92 25.99 1.95
C CYS A 241 15.37 26.12 0.51
N LYS A 242 16.06 25.49 -0.45
CA LYS A 242 15.67 25.45 -1.86
C LYS A 242 14.72 24.28 -2.21
N SER A 243 14.43 23.40 -1.25
CA SER A 243 13.57 22.27 -1.47
C SER A 243 12.12 22.70 -1.64
N GLU A 244 11.42 22.15 -2.63
CA GLU A 244 9.99 22.35 -2.81
C GLU A 244 9.18 21.55 -1.77
N GLU A 245 9.74 20.43 -1.29
CA GLU A 245 9.07 19.60 -0.30
C GLU A 245 8.88 20.37 1.00
N LEU A 246 7.70 20.21 1.59
CA LEU A 246 7.35 20.86 2.85
C LEU A 246 8.30 20.42 3.97
N PHE A 247 8.45 19.10 4.15
CA PHE A 247 9.21 18.56 5.26
C PHE A 247 10.66 18.27 4.89
N VAL A 248 11.58 18.98 5.56
CA VAL A 248 13.00 18.90 5.29
C VAL A 248 13.80 18.48 6.54
N ILE A 249 15.04 18.09 6.32
CA ILE A 249 16.01 17.81 7.38
C ILE A 249 16.43 19.14 8.02
N LEU A 250 16.33 19.23 9.35
CA LEU A 250 16.51 20.50 10.07
C LEU A 250 17.97 20.79 10.48
N LYS A 251 18.80 19.74 10.61
CA LYS A 251 20.17 19.89 11.17
C LYS A 251 21.19 19.05 10.41
N GLY A 252 22.46 19.45 10.52
CA GLY A 252 23.63 18.76 9.98
C GLY A 252 23.89 19.06 8.50
N LYS A 253 24.85 18.37 7.90
CA LYS A 253 25.33 18.57 6.51
C LYS A 253 24.22 18.44 5.44
N ARG A 254 23.08 17.84 5.78
CA ARG A 254 21.94 17.64 4.89
C ARG A 254 20.74 18.53 5.25
N SER A 255 20.95 19.56 6.07
CA SER A 255 19.92 20.55 6.42
C SER A 255 19.32 21.17 5.14
N GLY A 256 17.99 21.34 5.10
CA GLY A 256 17.28 21.86 3.95
C GLY A 256 17.00 20.86 2.82
N LYS A 257 17.58 19.64 2.84
CA LYS A 257 17.22 18.58 1.89
C LYS A 257 15.92 17.89 2.32
N PRO A 258 15.15 17.32 1.36
CA PRO A 258 13.90 16.62 1.67
C PRO A 258 14.06 15.55 2.75
N MET A 259 13.06 15.44 3.61
CA MET A 259 13.03 14.38 4.62
C MET A 259 12.86 13.02 3.95
N THR A 260 13.71 12.07 4.31
CA THR A 260 13.71 10.73 3.71
C THR A 260 12.77 9.77 4.44
N ARG A 261 12.40 8.67 3.77
CA ARG A 261 11.65 7.57 4.40
C ARG A 261 12.37 7.02 5.64
N GLU A 262 13.70 6.95 5.60
CA GLU A 262 14.48 6.50 6.75
C GLU A 262 14.46 7.53 7.88
N GLY A 263 14.48 8.82 7.56
CA GLY A 263 14.27 9.89 8.55
C GLY A 263 12.93 9.76 9.29
N LEU A 264 11.85 9.50 8.53
CA LEU A 264 10.54 9.25 9.12
C LEU A 264 10.52 7.97 9.98
N ARG A 265 11.15 6.88 9.50
CA ARG A 265 11.28 5.64 10.29
C ARG A 265 12.03 5.84 11.59
N ARG A 266 13.12 6.64 11.57
CA ARG A 266 13.90 6.99 12.78
C ARG A 266 13.06 7.79 13.76
N LEU A 267 12.26 8.76 13.29
CA LEU A 267 11.31 9.49 14.12
C LEU A 267 10.37 8.53 14.85
N PHE A 268 9.69 7.64 14.12
CA PHE A 268 8.77 6.68 14.72
C PHE A 268 9.46 5.68 15.65
N ARG A 269 10.65 5.20 15.30
CA ARG A 269 11.43 4.29 16.14
C ARG A 269 11.82 4.95 17.47
N TYR A 270 12.32 6.18 17.42
CA TYR A 270 12.64 6.95 18.59
C TYR A 270 11.40 7.19 19.47
N ARG A 271 10.30 7.61 18.86
CA ARG A 271 9.06 7.89 19.60
C ARG A 271 8.46 6.66 20.25
N ARG A 272 8.46 5.51 19.58
CA ARG A 272 8.05 4.24 20.20
C ARG A 272 8.85 3.95 21.48
N LYS A 273 10.17 4.09 21.39
CA LYS A 273 11.05 3.85 22.56
C LYS A 273 10.76 4.81 23.72
N THR A 274 10.51 6.10 23.41
CA THR A 274 10.33 7.13 24.45
C THR A 274 8.93 7.26 25.00
N SER A 275 7.91 6.86 24.25
CA SER A 275 6.49 6.92 24.65
C SER A 275 5.95 5.60 25.20
N GLY A 276 6.66 4.47 24.97
CA GLY A 276 6.15 3.14 25.29
C GLY A 276 5.07 2.61 24.34
N VAL A 277 4.61 3.39 23.36
CA VAL A 277 3.58 2.96 22.39
C VAL A 277 4.24 2.14 21.26
N ASN A 278 4.61 0.91 21.57
CA ASN A 278 5.44 0.05 20.70
C ASN A 278 4.79 -0.28 19.34
N ARG A 279 3.47 -0.34 19.29
CA ARG A 279 2.74 -0.66 18.06
C ARG A 279 2.56 0.53 17.11
N ALA A 280 2.92 1.75 17.55
CA ALA A 280 2.76 2.97 16.75
C ALA A 280 3.64 2.93 15.47
N ASN A 281 3.00 3.12 14.34
CA ASN A 281 3.66 3.30 13.06
C ASN A 281 2.78 4.13 12.12
N PRO A 282 3.31 4.71 11.04
CA PRO A 282 2.54 5.59 10.15
C PRO A 282 1.23 5.00 9.64
N HIS A 283 1.19 3.70 9.33
CA HIS A 283 -0.03 3.05 8.86
C HIS A 283 -1.11 2.98 9.93
N ARG A 284 -0.72 2.76 11.20
CA ARG A 284 -1.69 2.71 12.31
C ARG A 284 -2.28 4.08 12.62
N PHE A 285 -1.51 5.17 12.46
CA PHE A 285 -2.05 6.52 12.54
C PHE A 285 -3.12 6.77 11.47
N ARG A 286 -2.82 6.40 10.24
CA ARG A 286 -3.81 6.48 9.15
C ARG A 286 -5.00 5.54 9.37
N HIS A 287 -4.79 4.36 9.92
CA HIS A 287 -5.89 3.47 10.30
C HIS A 287 -6.74 4.07 11.42
N GLY A 288 -6.11 4.71 12.41
CA GLY A 288 -6.82 5.46 13.44
C GLY A 288 -7.72 6.54 12.84
N PHE A 289 -7.20 7.36 11.91
CA PHE A 289 -8.04 8.32 11.19
C PHE A 289 -9.26 7.67 10.56
N GLY A 290 -9.09 6.56 9.83
CA GLY A 290 -10.22 5.86 9.21
C GLY A 290 -11.27 5.38 10.21
N SER A 291 -10.82 4.81 11.34
CA SER A 291 -11.71 4.33 12.41
C SER A 291 -12.42 5.47 13.13
N GLU A 292 -11.71 6.56 13.46
CA GLU A 292 -12.31 7.74 14.11
C GLU A 292 -13.34 8.43 13.21
N MET A 293 -13.07 8.53 11.90
CA MET A 293 -14.02 9.09 10.94
C MET A 293 -15.31 8.25 10.84
N ILE A 294 -15.19 6.91 10.79
CA ILE A 294 -16.37 6.01 10.79
C ILE A 294 -17.14 6.17 12.11
N ARG A 295 -16.46 6.20 13.26
CA ARG A 295 -17.08 6.44 14.56
C ARG A 295 -17.77 7.80 14.62
N GLY A 296 -17.22 8.82 13.95
CA GLY A 296 -17.82 10.13 13.77
C GLY A 296 -18.96 10.19 12.75
N GLY A 297 -19.36 9.06 12.16
CA GLY A 297 -20.51 8.97 11.25
C GLY A 297 -20.27 9.42 9.83
N ILE A 298 -19.00 9.51 9.37
CA ILE A 298 -18.73 9.83 7.95
C ILE A 298 -19.19 8.68 7.05
N SER A 299 -19.75 8.99 5.88
CA SER A 299 -20.10 7.93 4.92
C SER A 299 -18.86 7.21 4.37
N VAL A 300 -19.00 5.93 4.06
CA VAL A 300 -17.91 5.10 3.54
C VAL A 300 -17.35 5.66 2.24
N GLU A 301 -18.22 6.24 1.39
CA GLU A 301 -17.84 6.88 0.12
C GLU A 301 -17.01 8.13 0.35
N ALA A 302 -17.39 8.98 1.30
CA ALA A 302 -16.64 10.18 1.66
C ALA A 302 -15.29 9.79 2.25
N LEU A 303 -15.24 8.82 3.17
CA LEU A 303 -13.98 8.31 3.73
C LEU A 303 -13.07 7.71 2.65
N LYS A 304 -13.63 6.93 1.71
CA LYS A 304 -12.88 6.39 0.57
C LYS A 304 -12.20 7.51 -0.24
N ARG A 305 -12.92 8.61 -0.52
CA ARG A 305 -12.38 9.79 -1.22
C ARG A 305 -11.28 10.47 -0.43
N LEU A 306 -11.50 10.75 0.86
CA LEU A 306 -10.51 11.37 1.75
C LEU A 306 -9.24 10.53 1.83
N MET A 307 -9.36 9.23 2.00
CA MET A 307 -8.20 8.33 2.10
C MET A 307 -7.56 8.02 0.74
N GLY A 308 -8.19 8.32 -0.39
CA GLY A 308 -7.70 7.97 -1.72
C GLY A 308 -7.56 6.45 -1.89
N HIS A 309 -8.59 5.69 -1.49
CA HIS A 309 -8.67 4.26 -1.73
C HIS A 309 -9.26 3.99 -3.11
N THR A 310 -8.55 3.21 -3.93
CA THR A 310 -9.04 2.78 -5.24
C THR A 310 -10.13 1.71 -5.10
N ASP A 311 -10.03 0.86 -4.07
CA ASP A 311 -10.94 -0.23 -3.78
C ASP A 311 -11.70 0.05 -2.47
N ILE A 312 -13.03 0.05 -2.56
CA ILE A 312 -13.92 0.29 -1.41
C ILE A 312 -13.72 -0.75 -0.29
N ARG A 313 -13.30 -1.96 -0.63
CA ARG A 313 -13.03 -3.03 0.36
C ARG A 313 -11.98 -2.63 1.39
N GLN A 314 -11.06 -1.72 1.05
CA GLN A 314 -10.08 -1.17 1.99
C GLN A 314 -10.76 -0.28 3.03
N THR A 315 -11.80 0.45 2.65
CA THR A 315 -12.58 1.33 3.54
C THR A 315 -13.58 0.53 4.37
N MET A 316 -14.21 -0.49 3.79
CA MET A 316 -15.11 -1.40 4.52
C MET A 316 -14.42 -2.12 5.69
N GLY A 317 -13.09 -2.25 5.65
CA GLY A 317 -12.33 -2.79 6.77
C GLY A 317 -12.49 -1.98 8.06
N TYR A 318 -12.81 -0.69 8.00
CA TYR A 318 -13.06 0.16 9.17
C TYR A 318 -14.50 -0.01 9.69
N VAL A 319 -15.48 -0.16 8.82
CA VAL A 319 -16.89 -0.42 9.18
C VAL A 319 -17.01 -1.73 9.96
N ASN A 320 -16.29 -2.77 9.52
CA ASN A 320 -16.32 -4.08 10.18
C ASN A 320 -15.70 -4.08 11.59
N LEU A 321 -15.08 -2.99 12.02
CA LEU A 321 -14.50 -2.85 13.36
C LEU A 321 -15.46 -2.23 14.36
N ASP A 322 -16.49 -1.54 13.89
CA ASP A 322 -17.35 -0.74 14.74
C ASP A 322 -18.83 -1.06 14.47
N MET A 323 -19.39 -1.94 15.31
CA MET A 323 -20.82 -2.27 15.25
C MET A 323 -21.70 -1.10 15.67
N SER A 324 -21.17 -0.09 16.35
CA SER A 324 -21.95 1.12 16.69
C SER A 324 -22.34 1.88 15.43
N TYR A 325 -21.44 2.01 14.48
CA TYR A 325 -21.73 2.62 13.17
C TYR A 325 -22.91 1.94 12.45
N VAL A 326 -22.91 0.60 12.44
CA VAL A 326 -24.01 -0.16 11.81
C VAL A 326 -25.33 0.07 12.52
N ARG A 327 -25.32 0.15 13.85
CA ARG A 327 -26.49 0.45 14.68
C ARG A 327 -27.01 1.86 14.40
N ASP A 328 -26.14 2.85 14.41
CA ASP A 328 -26.48 4.25 14.15
C ASP A 328 -27.12 4.44 12.76
N GLU A 329 -26.56 3.80 11.75
CA GLU A 329 -27.11 3.84 10.38
C GLU A 329 -28.48 3.13 10.30
N PHE A 330 -28.65 2.02 11.03
CA PHE A 330 -29.95 1.34 11.14
C PHE A 330 -30.99 2.23 11.82
N GLU A 331 -30.65 2.88 12.92
CA GLU A 331 -31.53 3.79 13.66
C GLU A 331 -31.96 4.99 12.80
N LYS A 332 -31.00 5.62 12.11
CA LYS A 332 -31.28 6.71 11.15
C LYS A 332 -32.21 6.27 10.00
N ALA A 333 -31.97 5.08 9.45
CA ALA A 333 -32.82 4.55 8.41
C ALA A 333 -34.25 4.27 8.91
N THR A 334 -34.37 3.70 10.10
CA THR A 334 -35.65 3.41 10.75
C THR A 334 -36.43 4.70 11.03
N GLN A 335 -35.76 5.73 11.51
CA GLN A 335 -36.38 7.04 11.78
C GLN A 335 -36.91 7.67 10.47
N ARG A 336 -36.11 7.67 9.41
CA ARG A 336 -36.53 8.18 8.08
C ARG A 336 -37.75 7.43 7.53
N LEU A 337 -37.80 6.11 7.72
CA LEU A 337 -38.95 5.30 7.29
C LEU A 337 -40.22 5.70 8.04
N LYS A 338 -40.15 5.94 9.36
CA LYS A 338 -41.30 6.43 10.15
C LYS A 338 -41.82 7.77 9.62
N GLU A 339 -40.93 8.74 9.38
CA GLU A 339 -41.27 10.05 8.83
C GLU A 339 -41.93 9.95 7.44
N ILE A 340 -41.47 9.02 6.59
CA ILE A 340 -42.05 8.78 5.25
C ILE A 340 -43.45 8.20 5.40
N HIS A 341 -43.69 7.30 6.35
CA HIS A 341 -44.99 6.68 6.56
C HIS A 341 -46.00 7.71 7.11
N GLU A 342 -45.60 8.48 8.12
CA GLU A 342 -46.44 9.57 8.70
C GLU A 342 -46.84 10.61 7.64
N LYS A 343 -45.90 11.02 6.75
CA LYS A 343 -46.20 11.94 5.66
C LYS A 343 -47.15 11.35 4.62
N LYS A 344 -47.20 10.03 4.42
CA LYS A 344 -48.14 9.34 3.53
C LYS A 344 -49.54 9.22 4.14
N GLU A 345 -49.61 9.01 5.44
CA GLU A 345 -50.90 8.97 6.16
C GLU A 345 -51.54 10.35 6.18
N ASN A 346 -50.77 11.39 6.50
CA ASN A 346 -51.27 12.79 6.52
C ASN A 346 -51.66 13.34 5.14
N LYS A 347 -51.28 12.68 4.02
CA LYS A 347 -51.74 13.03 2.65
C LYS A 347 -52.99 12.27 2.22
N LYS A 348 -53.44 11.27 2.99
CA LYS A 348 -54.61 10.48 2.68
C LYS A 348 -55.86 10.94 3.47
N ASN A 349 -55.64 11.76 4.51
CA ASN A 349 -56.66 12.48 5.27
C ASN A 349 -56.75 13.93 4.74
#